data_f6ecff77a9b5697add1a3128c1277a5a
#
_entry.id   f6ecff77a9b5697add1a3128c1277a5a
#
_cell.length_a   1.000
_cell.length_b   1.000
_cell.length_c   1.000
_cell.angle_alpha   90.00
_cell.angle_beta   90.00
_cell.angle_gamma   90.00
#
_symmetry.space_group_name_H-M   'P 1'
#
loop_
_entity.id
_entity.type
_entity.pdbx_description
1 polymer ?
#
loop_
_entity_poly.entity_id
_entity_poly.type
_entity_poly.pdbx_seq_one_letter_code
_entity_poly.pdbx_strand_id
1 'polypeptide(L)'
;MKRHRVCVVGAGWSGLAAAIHAVQAGHQVTVLEASRSLGGRARTLPGSADGLLPDGSTATLDNGQHILLGAYRETLDLMRTVGVDPAQTLLRLPLGLRFADGDGLQLPDWPQPWNLMAGLMLARGWNLGDKRSLVRALRLWRKNRFECSAHTSVAELCQGIHSAVVEDLIAPLCVSALNTPPKLASGQVFLTVLHDSLFAKPRKKKPTPLPASETLSRIDPPPLETAHKTPWRAAGSDLLLPTVDLGAVFPHAAAAWLKEHGASVHLGRRAACPQWSGGQWQIDGESFDRVIWATAPQHAVQAFSEYLPLAPKNLGLHLQRWLRPAKAMRYQSIATVYAHAPGLELPRPMLALRSSPLAPAQFAFDRGQLGGPPGLIALVVSAPQGEFEHLESVVLAQAEEQLEDWLDGQRLSAIRTVVEKQATFSCAARLVRPPQQVAPGLMACGDYLYKPYPATLEGAVRSGIMAALALVETEGFVWKD
;
A
#
# COMPACT_ATOMS: atom_id res chain seq x y z
N MET A 1 4.11 -30.46 11.56
CA MET A 1 2.81 -29.73 11.49
C MET A 1 1.86 -30.47 10.56
N LYS A 2 0.57 -30.49 10.87
CA LYS A 2 -0.45 -31.09 9.99
C LYS A 2 -0.57 -30.27 8.70
N ARG A 3 -0.52 -30.94 7.56
CA ARG A 3 -0.73 -30.30 6.24
C ARG A 3 -2.21 -30.04 6.05
N HIS A 4 -2.59 -28.78 5.81
CA HIS A 4 -3.97 -28.36 5.55
C HIS A 4 -4.18 -28.00 4.09
N ARG A 5 -5.42 -28.19 3.61
CA ARG A 5 -5.90 -27.57 2.36
C ARG A 5 -6.41 -26.18 2.68
N VAL A 6 -5.75 -25.16 2.14
CA VAL A 6 -6.03 -23.75 2.41
C VAL A 6 -6.54 -23.08 1.14
N CYS A 7 -7.70 -22.43 1.22
CA CYS A 7 -8.17 -21.55 0.16
C CYS A 7 -7.87 -20.10 0.52
N VAL A 8 -7.24 -19.35 -0.40
CA VAL A 8 -7.04 -17.92 -0.31
C VAL A 8 -7.93 -17.25 -1.35
N VAL A 9 -8.87 -16.42 -0.91
CA VAL A 9 -9.82 -15.73 -1.79
C VAL A 9 -9.39 -14.28 -1.98
N GLY A 10 -8.87 -13.97 -3.17
CA GLY A 10 -8.30 -12.68 -3.58
C GLY A 10 -6.78 -12.75 -3.77
N ALA A 11 -6.30 -12.33 -4.94
CA ALA A 11 -4.89 -12.25 -5.31
C ALA A 11 -4.36 -10.81 -5.31
N GLY A 12 -4.82 -9.99 -4.36
CA GLY A 12 -4.18 -8.74 -3.99
C GLY A 12 -2.90 -8.98 -3.18
N TRP A 13 -2.16 -7.93 -2.84
CA TRP A 13 -0.89 -8.02 -2.09
C TRP A 13 -1.02 -8.82 -0.79
N SER A 14 -2.12 -8.65 -0.04
CA SER A 14 -2.35 -9.39 1.20
C SER A 14 -2.62 -10.88 0.97
N GLY A 15 -3.41 -11.23 -0.06
CA GLY A 15 -3.73 -12.61 -0.39
C GLY A 15 -2.51 -13.37 -0.91
N LEU A 16 -1.72 -12.74 -1.79
CA LEU A 16 -0.47 -13.32 -2.28
C LEU A 16 0.54 -13.53 -1.14
N ALA A 17 0.69 -12.54 -0.23
CA ALA A 17 1.52 -12.67 0.96
C ALA A 17 1.06 -13.83 1.87
N ALA A 18 -0.24 -13.96 2.09
CA ALA A 18 -0.82 -15.05 2.87
C ALA A 18 -0.58 -16.42 2.20
N ALA A 19 -0.78 -16.50 0.88
CA ALA A 19 -0.58 -17.73 0.11
C ALA A 19 0.88 -18.19 0.15
N ILE A 20 1.85 -17.27 -0.04
CA ILE A 20 3.29 -17.59 0.03
C ILE A 20 3.64 -18.16 1.42
N HIS A 21 3.21 -17.52 2.50
CA HIS A 21 3.53 -17.99 3.86
C HIS A 21 2.83 -19.30 4.20
N ALA A 22 1.62 -19.54 3.69
CA ALA A 22 0.92 -20.82 3.85
C ALA A 22 1.64 -21.96 3.10
N VAL A 23 2.15 -21.70 1.88
CA VAL A 23 2.99 -22.65 1.12
C VAL A 23 4.30 -22.93 1.87
N GLN A 24 4.98 -21.89 2.36
CA GLN A 24 6.21 -22.05 3.16
C GLN A 24 5.98 -22.83 4.46
N ALA A 25 4.78 -22.76 5.04
CA ALA A 25 4.38 -23.57 6.19
C ALA A 25 4.02 -25.03 5.81
N GLY A 26 4.11 -25.40 4.53
CA GLY A 26 3.86 -26.76 4.04
C GLY A 26 2.40 -27.09 3.73
N HIS A 27 1.52 -26.09 3.69
CA HIS A 27 0.11 -26.29 3.35
C HIS A 27 -0.11 -26.44 1.84
N GLN A 28 -1.20 -27.09 1.45
CA GLN A 28 -1.69 -27.13 0.07
C GLN A 28 -2.57 -25.90 -0.17
N VAL A 29 -2.14 -25.02 -1.07
CA VAL A 29 -2.79 -23.71 -1.25
C VAL A 29 -3.48 -23.61 -2.59
N THR A 30 -4.74 -23.14 -2.58
CA THR A 30 -5.50 -22.72 -3.77
C THR A 30 -5.82 -21.23 -3.63
N VAL A 31 -5.44 -20.42 -4.62
CA VAL A 31 -5.78 -18.99 -4.69
C VAL A 31 -6.87 -18.78 -5.74
N LEU A 32 -7.95 -18.10 -5.35
CA LEU A 32 -9.07 -17.74 -6.23
C LEU A 32 -9.13 -16.22 -6.39
N GLU A 33 -9.04 -15.72 -7.61
CA GLU A 33 -9.11 -14.29 -7.93
C GLU A 33 -10.21 -14.02 -8.96
N ALA A 34 -11.12 -13.11 -8.62
CA ALA A 34 -12.26 -12.76 -9.48
C ALA A 34 -11.83 -11.98 -10.74
N SER A 35 -10.75 -11.20 -10.66
CA SER A 35 -10.19 -10.46 -11.78
C SER A 35 -9.33 -11.37 -12.67
N ARG A 36 -9.13 -10.95 -13.92
CA ARG A 36 -8.11 -11.54 -14.81
C ARG A 36 -6.71 -10.97 -14.55
N SER A 37 -6.58 -9.94 -13.71
CA SER A 37 -5.32 -9.30 -13.31
C SER A 37 -5.04 -9.51 -11.83
N LEU A 38 -3.75 -9.63 -11.49
CA LEU A 38 -3.22 -9.75 -10.14
C LEU A 38 -3.02 -8.37 -9.48
N GLY A 39 -2.85 -8.34 -8.16
CA GLY A 39 -2.43 -7.16 -7.41
C GLY A 39 -3.58 -6.38 -6.74
N GLY A 40 -4.84 -6.67 -7.10
CA GLY A 40 -6.01 -6.03 -6.48
C GLY A 40 -6.07 -4.53 -6.77
N ARG A 41 -6.03 -3.67 -5.73
CA ARG A 41 -6.06 -2.20 -5.86
C ARG A 41 -4.70 -1.59 -6.22
N ALA A 42 -3.61 -2.32 -6.14
CA ALA A 42 -2.29 -1.89 -6.60
C ALA A 42 -1.84 -2.84 -7.71
N ARG A 43 -2.22 -2.53 -8.92
CA ARG A 43 -2.05 -3.39 -10.11
C ARG A 43 -1.77 -2.56 -11.35
N THR A 44 -1.21 -3.22 -12.33
CA THR A 44 -1.13 -2.73 -13.70
C THR A 44 -2.49 -2.82 -14.37
N LEU A 45 -2.85 -1.80 -15.14
CA LEU A 45 -4.09 -1.80 -15.91
C LEU A 45 -3.97 -2.72 -17.13
N PRO A 46 -5.02 -3.49 -17.46
CA PRO A 46 -5.00 -4.32 -18.64
C PRO A 46 -5.15 -3.48 -19.92
N GLY A 47 -4.35 -3.79 -20.93
CA GLY A 47 -4.53 -3.31 -22.28
C GLY A 47 -3.68 -2.11 -22.70
N SER A 48 -3.11 -2.19 -23.90
CA SER A 48 -2.30 -1.13 -24.50
C SER A 48 -3.13 0.06 -25.01
N ALA A 49 -4.43 -0.11 -25.29
CA ALA A 49 -5.30 0.95 -25.81
C ALA A 49 -5.50 2.12 -24.82
N ASP A 50 -5.35 1.84 -23.54
CA ASP A 50 -5.58 2.82 -22.46
C ASP A 50 -4.39 3.74 -22.19
N GLY A 51 -3.23 3.45 -22.75
CA GLY A 51 -2.00 4.22 -22.61
C GLY A 51 -1.45 4.71 -23.96
N LEU A 52 -2.30 4.89 -24.98
CA LEU A 52 -1.88 5.41 -26.28
C LEU A 52 -1.42 6.87 -26.17
N LEU A 53 -0.16 7.10 -26.53
CA LEU A 53 0.43 8.43 -26.53
C LEU A 53 0.18 9.15 -27.87
N PRO A 54 0.30 10.49 -27.92
CA PRO A 54 0.10 11.26 -29.15
C PRO A 54 1.01 10.87 -30.32
N ASP A 55 2.18 10.28 -30.05
CA ASP A 55 3.14 9.79 -31.06
C ASP A 55 2.79 8.38 -31.58
N GLY A 56 1.70 7.78 -31.11
CA GLY A 56 1.27 6.43 -31.47
C GLY A 56 1.93 5.30 -30.67
N SER A 57 2.88 5.61 -29.80
CA SER A 57 3.45 4.64 -28.86
C SER A 57 2.48 4.34 -27.72
N THR A 58 2.71 3.27 -26.96
CA THR A 58 1.84 2.87 -25.84
C THR A 58 2.62 2.84 -24.54
N ALA A 59 2.02 3.40 -23.49
CA ALA A 59 2.52 3.33 -22.13
C ALA A 59 1.78 2.24 -21.31
N THR A 60 2.52 1.49 -20.52
CA THR A 60 1.91 0.66 -19.47
C THR A 60 1.53 1.56 -18.31
N LEU A 61 0.24 1.58 -17.98
CA LEU A 61 -0.29 2.39 -16.89
C LEU A 61 -0.69 1.49 -15.70
N ASP A 62 -0.56 2.03 -14.52
CA ASP A 62 -1.05 1.43 -13.28
C ASP A 62 -2.40 2.04 -12.86
N ASN A 63 -3.14 1.36 -11.99
CA ASN A 63 -4.39 1.92 -11.47
C ASN A 63 -4.21 3.08 -10.48
N GLY A 64 -2.99 3.53 -10.31
CA GLY A 64 -2.58 4.67 -9.50
C GLY A 64 -1.09 4.68 -9.26
N GLN A 65 -0.53 5.84 -8.96
CA GLN A 65 0.88 5.97 -8.60
C GLN A 65 1.08 5.54 -7.15
N HIS A 66 1.97 4.58 -6.92
CA HIS A 66 2.28 4.07 -5.60
C HIS A 66 3.71 4.42 -5.20
N ILE A 67 3.90 4.73 -3.92
CA ILE A 67 5.19 4.94 -3.27
C ILE A 67 5.32 3.88 -2.17
N LEU A 68 6.46 3.21 -2.12
CA LEU A 68 6.84 2.40 -0.98
C LEU A 68 7.79 3.20 -0.09
N LEU A 69 7.89 2.82 1.17
CA LEU A 69 8.87 3.39 2.09
C LEU A 69 9.96 2.38 2.42
N GLY A 70 11.16 2.83 2.71
CA GLY A 70 12.23 1.97 3.21
C GLY A 70 11.86 1.23 4.51
N ALA A 71 10.84 1.72 5.24
CA ALA A 71 10.23 1.08 6.39
C ALA A 71 9.35 -0.14 6.04
N TYR A 72 9.00 -0.37 4.76
CA TYR A 72 8.14 -1.48 4.30
C TYR A 72 8.92 -2.79 4.20
N ARG A 73 9.38 -3.26 5.34
CA ARG A 73 10.36 -4.37 5.43
C ARG A 73 9.78 -5.71 4.99
N GLU A 74 8.56 -6.03 5.44
CA GLU A 74 7.94 -7.30 5.09
C GLU A 74 7.63 -7.35 3.58
N THR A 75 7.25 -6.21 3.00
CA THR A 75 7.04 -6.08 1.55
C THR A 75 8.35 -6.30 0.78
N LEU A 76 9.42 -5.61 1.17
CA LEU A 76 10.74 -5.74 0.53
C LEU A 76 11.33 -7.15 0.68
N ASP A 77 11.16 -7.78 1.84
CA ASP A 77 11.62 -9.15 2.09
C ASP A 77 10.80 -10.15 1.26
N LEU A 78 9.50 -9.91 1.10
CA LEU A 78 8.63 -10.76 0.29
C LEU A 78 8.94 -10.64 -1.21
N MET A 79 9.26 -9.43 -1.71
CA MET A 79 9.75 -9.23 -3.09
C MET A 79 10.98 -10.10 -3.35
N ARG A 80 11.98 -10.08 -2.45
CA ARG A 80 13.18 -10.92 -2.56
C ARG A 80 12.85 -12.41 -2.50
N THR A 81 11.90 -12.81 -1.67
CA THR A 81 11.46 -14.20 -1.54
C THR A 81 10.94 -14.77 -2.87
N VAL A 82 10.26 -13.93 -3.66
CA VAL A 82 9.71 -14.35 -4.95
C VAL A 82 10.65 -14.01 -6.14
N GLY A 83 11.92 -13.67 -5.85
CA GLY A 83 12.94 -13.44 -6.87
C GLY A 83 12.96 -12.03 -7.48
N VAL A 84 12.23 -11.06 -6.91
CA VAL A 84 12.30 -9.66 -7.35
C VAL A 84 13.37 -8.92 -6.54
N ASP A 85 14.35 -8.34 -7.22
CA ASP A 85 15.34 -7.47 -6.59
C ASP A 85 14.79 -6.04 -6.45
N PRO A 86 14.56 -5.53 -5.22
CA PRO A 86 14.10 -4.16 -5.02
C PRO A 86 15.06 -3.11 -5.59
N ALA A 87 16.36 -3.40 -5.72
CA ALA A 87 17.33 -2.47 -6.27
C ALA A 87 17.15 -2.23 -7.78
N GLN A 88 16.56 -3.19 -8.48
CA GLN A 88 16.33 -3.10 -9.93
C GLN A 88 14.94 -2.58 -10.27
N THR A 89 13.99 -2.67 -9.35
CA THR A 89 12.58 -2.34 -9.59
C THR A 89 12.09 -1.08 -8.89
N LEU A 90 12.91 -0.52 -7.98
CA LEU A 90 12.57 0.65 -7.18
C LEU A 90 13.68 1.69 -7.21
N LEU A 91 13.37 2.90 -7.63
CA LEU A 91 14.24 4.06 -7.47
C LEU A 91 14.18 4.53 -6.00
N ARG A 92 15.33 4.52 -5.32
CA ARG A 92 15.47 5.01 -3.97
C ARG A 92 15.76 6.50 -3.94
N LEU A 93 14.94 7.27 -3.24
CA LEU A 93 15.13 8.69 -2.99
C LEU A 93 15.11 8.97 -1.49
N PRO A 94 15.99 9.83 -0.95
CA PRO A 94 15.83 10.35 0.40
C PRO A 94 14.49 11.08 0.53
N LEU A 95 13.86 10.98 1.71
CA LEU A 95 12.58 11.67 1.96
C LEU A 95 12.67 13.14 1.56
N GLY A 96 11.76 13.56 0.70
CA GLY A 96 11.64 14.94 0.24
C GLY A 96 10.21 15.28 -0.14
N LEU A 97 9.83 16.50 0.20
CA LEU A 97 8.63 17.17 -0.26
C LEU A 97 9.09 18.52 -0.80
N ARG A 98 9.45 18.53 -2.08
CA ARG A 98 9.80 19.74 -2.82
C ARG A 98 8.65 20.10 -3.72
N PHE A 99 8.20 21.33 -3.57
CA PHE A 99 7.21 21.92 -4.44
C PHE A 99 7.82 22.42 -5.75
N ALA A 100 6.98 22.62 -6.74
CA ALA A 100 7.39 23.16 -8.03
C ALA A 100 8.04 24.55 -7.89
N ASP A 101 7.59 25.38 -6.94
CA ASP A 101 8.17 26.68 -6.60
C ASP A 101 9.55 26.61 -5.90
N GLY A 102 10.05 25.43 -5.64
CA GLY A 102 11.35 25.18 -5.00
C GLY A 102 11.35 25.21 -3.47
N ASP A 103 10.22 25.49 -2.84
CA ASP A 103 10.05 25.41 -1.40
C ASP A 103 9.95 23.98 -0.87
N GLY A 104 9.91 23.83 0.44
CA GLY A 104 9.68 22.56 1.14
C GLY A 104 10.93 21.90 1.70
N LEU A 105 10.78 20.67 2.15
CA LEU A 105 11.79 19.88 2.85
C LEU A 105 12.45 18.88 1.91
N GLN A 106 13.77 18.73 2.01
CA GLN A 106 14.53 17.63 1.40
C GLN A 106 15.56 17.13 2.38
N LEU A 107 15.53 15.85 2.71
CA LEU A 107 16.57 15.24 3.51
C LEU A 107 17.79 14.94 2.64
N PRO A 108 19.02 15.24 3.07
CA PRO A 108 20.23 14.77 2.41
C PRO A 108 20.38 13.24 2.64
N ASP A 109 21.12 12.60 1.74
CA ASP A 109 21.43 11.16 1.85
C ASP A 109 22.53 10.90 2.90
N TRP A 110 22.24 11.29 4.13
CA TRP A 110 23.12 11.15 5.29
C TRP A 110 22.52 10.16 6.29
N PRO A 111 23.37 9.55 7.15
CA PRO A 111 22.86 8.70 8.23
C PRO A 111 21.97 9.46 9.21
N GLN A 112 20.95 8.77 9.74
CA GLN A 112 20.13 9.30 10.83
C GLN A 112 20.98 9.45 12.12
N PRO A 113 20.75 10.50 12.91
CA PRO A 113 19.71 11.55 12.79
C PRO A 113 20.13 12.78 12.00
N TRP A 114 21.36 12.81 11.46
CA TRP A 114 21.95 13.98 10.82
C TRP A 114 21.19 14.45 9.58
N ASN A 115 20.64 13.50 8.81
CA ASN A 115 19.81 13.80 7.65
C ASN A 115 18.57 14.64 8.03
N LEU A 116 17.87 14.27 9.12
CA LEU A 116 16.67 14.99 9.57
C LEU A 116 17.04 16.41 10.06
N MET A 117 18.14 16.53 10.83
CA MET A 117 18.62 17.84 11.31
C MET A 117 19.01 18.76 10.15
N ALA A 118 19.80 18.27 9.22
CA ALA A 118 20.23 19.04 8.06
C ALA A 118 19.06 19.38 7.14
N GLY A 119 18.18 18.43 6.86
CA GLY A 119 16.98 18.67 6.06
C GLY A 119 16.09 19.78 6.64
N LEU A 120 15.88 19.76 7.96
CA LEU A 120 15.13 20.81 8.65
C LEU A 120 15.81 22.17 8.57
N MET A 121 17.14 22.22 8.74
CA MET A 121 17.89 23.48 8.62
C MET A 121 17.84 24.04 7.19
N LEU A 122 17.92 23.17 6.18
CA LEU A 122 17.94 23.51 4.76
C LEU A 122 16.54 23.63 4.14
N ALA A 123 15.46 23.39 4.90
CA ALA A 123 14.10 23.57 4.41
C ALA A 123 13.88 25.01 3.93
N ARG A 124 13.35 25.16 2.71
CA ARG A 124 13.05 26.44 2.08
C ARG A 124 11.61 26.85 2.35
N GLY A 125 11.33 28.15 2.30
CA GLY A 125 10.01 28.72 2.59
C GLY A 125 9.71 28.83 4.09
N TRP A 126 10.55 28.30 4.99
CA TRP A 126 10.32 28.30 6.43
C TRP A 126 11.28 29.23 7.18
N ASN A 127 10.72 30.08 8.02
CA ASN A 127 11.49 30.90 8.94
C ASN A 127 11.97 30.13 10.19
N LEU A 128 12.77 30.75 11.06
CA LEU A 128 13.27 30.10 12.27
C LEU A 128 12.15 29.72 13.27
N GLY A 129 11.07 30.49 13.31
CA GLY A 129 9.90 30.20 14.15
C GLY A 129 9.21 28.91 13.72
N ASP A 130 9.03 28.73 12.40
CA ASP A 130 8.44 27.54 11.78
C ASP A 130 9.25 26.29 12.14
N LYS A 131 10.57 26.35 11.92
CA LYS A 131 11.49 25.25 12.25
C LYS A 131 11.49 24.91 13.74
N ARG A 132 11.45 25.92 14.62
CA ARG A 132 11.36 25.71 16.08
C ARG A 132 10.03 25.08 16.49
N SER A 133 8.92 25.46 15.85
CA SER A 133 7.61 24.90 16.14
C SER A 133 7.58 23.39 15.86
N LEU A 134 8.13 22.93 14.72
CA LEU A 134 8.25 21.52 14.36
C LEU A 134 9.19 20.76 15.32
N VAL A 135 10.36 21.34 15.65
CA VAL A 135 11.29 20.71 16.61
C VAL A 135 10.63 20.52 17.98
N ARG A 136 9.84 21.49 18.44
CA ARG A 136 9.11 21.39 19.71
C ARG A 136 8.09 20.26 19.66
N ALA A 137 7.31 20.15 18.55
CA ALA A 137 6.35 19.08 18.36
C ALA A 137 7.03 17.70 18.34
N LEU A 138 8.11 17.53 17.57
CA LEU A 138 8.88 16.27 17.50
C LEU A 138 9.43 15.86 18.88
N ARG A 139 9.93 16.82 19.67
CA ARG A 139 10.39 16.55 21.05
C ARG A 139 9.23 16.07 21.94
N LEU A 140 8.07 16.72 21.83
CA LEU A 140 6.87 16.34 22.59
C LEU A 140 6.39 14.93 22.19
N TRP A 141 6.27 14.65 20.89
CA TRP A 141 5.88 13.33 20.38
C TRP A 141 6.85 12.24 20.83
N ARG A 142 8.16 12.52 20.76
CA ARG A 142 9.20 11.59 21.26
C ARG A 142 9.10 11.36 22.78
N LYS A 143 8.85 12.42 23.58
CA LYS A 143 8.64 12.32 25.03
C LYS A 143 7.43 11.41 25.33
N ASN A 144 6.38 11.53 24.56
CA ASN A 144 5.17 10.72 24.66
C ASN A 144 5.28 9.38 23.90
N ARG A 145 6.50 8.93 23.51
CA ARG A 145 6.77 7.67 22.81
C ARG A 145 5.98 7.50 21.50
N PHE A 146 5.64 8.60 20.84
CA PHE A 146 4.77 8.63 19.66
C PHE A 146 3.38 8.02 19.92
N GLU A 147 2.88 8.20 21.11
CA GLU A 147 1.53 7.79 21.53
C GLU A 147 0.65 9.02 21.77
N CYS A 148 -0.61 8.91 21.38
CA CYS A 148 -1.67 9.88 21.68
C CYS A 148 -3.01 9.16 21.92
N SER A 149 -4.02 9.90 22.36
CA SER A 149 -5.37 9.34 22.49
C SER A 149 -5.90 8.83 21.13
N ALA A 150 -6.63 7.71 21.15
CA ALA A 150 -7.33 7.20 19.97
C ALA A 150 -8.33 8.20 19.36
N HIS A 151 -8.69 9.23 20.12
CA HIS A 151 -9.61 10.29 19.71
C HIS A 151 -8.93 11.46 19.02
N THR A 152 -7.61 11.58 19.15
CA THR A 152 -6.84 12.71 18.64
C THR A 152 -6.73 12.63 17.11
N SER A 153 -7.14 13.68 16.42
CA SER A 153 -6.90 13.86 14.99
C SER A 153 -5.47 14.39 14.73
N VAL A 154 -5.00 14.30 13.49
CA VAL A 154 -3.72 14.89 13.09
C VAL A 154 -3.75 16.42 13.26
N ALA A 155 -4.86 17.08 12.96
CA ALA A 155 -4.99 18.53 13.16
C ALA A 155 -4.87 18.93 14.63
N GLU A 156 -5.48 18.18 15.56
CA GLU A 156 -5.33 18.40 17.00
C GLU A 156 -3.90 18.09 17.48
N LEU A 157 -3.28 17.04 16.94
CA LEU A 157 -1.89 16.68 17.23
C LEU A 157 -0.90 17.79 16.83
N CYS A 158 -1.25 18.58 15.81
CA CYS A 158 -0.42 19.66 15.28
C CYS A 158 -0.67 21.03 15.95
N GLN A 159 -1.48 21.10 17.01
CA GLN A 159 -1.66 22.35 17.74
C GLN A 159 -0.31 22.87 18.25
N GLY A 160 -0.02 24.17 17.92
CA GLY A 160 1.26 24.82 18.23
C GLY A 160 2.37 24.62 17.18
N ILE A 161 2.09 23.91 16.09
CA ILE A 161 2.91 23.97 14.87
C ILE A 161 2.42 25.13 14.01
N HIS A 162 3.33 25.91 13.43
CA HIS A 162 2.97 27.04 12.57
C HIS A 162 2.33 26.56 11.25
N SER A 163 1.43 27.36 10.68
CA SER A 163 0.64 27.02 9.50
C SER A 163 1.51 26.62 8.31
N ALA A 164 2.58 27.34 8.02
CA ALA A 164 3.50 27.02 6.93
C ALA A 164 4.04 25.59 7.00
N VAL A 165 4.40 25.11 8.20
CA VAL A 165 4.87 23.71 8.38
C VAL A 165 3.72 22.71 8.23
N VAL A 166 2.54 23.08 8.72
CA VAL A 166 1.36 22.20 8.58
C VAL A 166 0.99 22.05 7.11
N GLU A 167 0.99 23.13 6.36
CA GLU A 167 0.59 23.18 4.94
C GLU A 167 1.65 22.54 4.03
N ASP A 168 2.94 22.81 4.28
CA ASP A 168 4.02 22.36 3.41
C ASP A 168 4.54 20.95 3.74
N LEU A 169 4.27 20.43 4.94
CA LEU A 169 4.81 19.13 5.35
C LEU A 169 3.75 18.19 5.92
N ILE A 170 3.05 18.63 7.00
CA ILE A 170 2.22 17.70 7.75
C ILE A 170 0.98 17.28 6.97
N ALA A 171 0.28 18.24 6.35
CA ALA A 171 -0.93 17.95 5.60
C ALA A 171 -0.64 17.11 4.35
N PRO A 172 0.36 17.43 3.51
CA PRO A 172 0.74 16.57 2.39
C PRO A 172 1.16 15.15 2.83
N LEU A 173 1.97 15.02 3.89
CA LEU A 173 2.35 13.71 4.42
C LEU A 173 1.15 12.94 4.98
N CYS A 174 0.24 13.61 5.68
CA CYS A 174 -0.97 13.00 6.21
C CYS A 174 -1.87 12.49 5.08
N VAL A 175 -2.12 13.33 4.09
CA VAL A 175 -2.99 12.96 2.95
C VAL A 175 -2.35 11.86 2.11
N SER A 176 -1.04 11.93 1.82
CA SER A 176 -0.37 10.89 1.04
C SER A 176 -0.26 9.55 1.76
N ALA A 177 -0.01 9.56 3.08
CA ALA A 177 0.17 8.32 3.85
C ALA A 177 -1.14 7.70 4.33
N LEU A 178 -2.15 8.52 4.69
CA LEU A 178 -3.41 8.06 5.27
C LEU A 178 -4.61 8.20 4.33
N ASN A 179 -4.45 8.89 3.21
CA ASN A 179 -5.53 9.27 2.29
C ASN A 179 -6.77 9.82 3.03
N THR A 180 -6.52 10.60 4.05
CA THR A 180 -7.55 11.16 4.94
C THR A 180 -7.13 12.56 5.34
N PRO A 181 -8.01 13.57 5.22
CA PRO A 181 -7.69 14.94 5.61
C PRO A 181 -7.25 15.06 7.08
N PRO A 182 -6.31 15.94 7.45
CA PRO A 182 -5.76 16.06 8.82
C PRO A 182 -6.80 16.24 9.91
N LYS A 183 -7.92 16.91 9.62
CA LYS A 183 -9.04 17.11 10.57
C LYS A 183 -9.73 15.81 10.98
N LEU A 184 -9.70 14.80 10.12
CA LEU A 184 -10.34 13.50 10.34
C LEU A 184 -9.32 12.39 10.66
N ALA A 185 -8.11 12.50 10.10
CA ALA A 185 -7.09 11.48 10.16
C ALA A 185 -6.64 11.17 11.60
N SER A 186 -6.42 9.89 11.89
CA SER A 186 -5.95 9.41 13.20
C SER A 186 -4.54 9.90 13.51
N GLY A 187 -4.39 10.69 14.57
CA GLY A 187 -3.09 11.13 15.08
C GLY A 187 -2.21 9.95 15.50
N GLN A 188 -2.81 8.91 16.12
CA GLN A 188 -2.03 7.72 16.51
C GLN A 188 -1.45 6.97 15.33
N VAL A 189 -2.22 6.76 14.26
CA VAL A 189 -1.71 6.08 13.06
C VAL A 189 -0.65 6.93 12.36
N PHE A 190 -0.85 8.25 12.28
CA PHE A 190 0.14 9.18 11.75
C PHE A 190 1.47 9.12 12.53
N LEU A 191 1.41 9.16 13.86
CA LEU A 191 2.59 9.03 14.71
C LEU A 191 3.29 7.68 14.55
N THR A 192 2.55 6.61 14.35
CA THR A 192 3.12 5.27 14.13
C THR A 192 3.92 5.22 12.82
N VAL A 193 3.34 5.73 11.73
CA VAL A 193 4.02 5.80 10.43
C VAL A 193 5.27 6.68 10.51
N LEU A 194 5.15 7.85 11.16
CA LEU A 194 6.26 8.77 11.36
C LEU A 194 7.40 8.14 12.18
N HIS A 195 7.05 7.46 13.28
CA HIS A 195 8.01 6.74 14.11
C HIS A 195 8.74 5.65 13.33
N ASP A 196 8.00 4.80 12.62
CA ASP A 196 8.61 3.67 11.90
C ASP A 196 9.47 4.12 10.72
N SER A 197 9.10 5.24 10.07
CA SER A 197 9.89 5.81 8.99
C SER A 197 11.17 6.52 9.49
N LEU A 198 11.07 7.32 10.57
CA LEU A 198 12.17 8.18 10.99
C LEU A 198 13.03 7.60 12.12
N PHE A 199 12.49 6.70 12.96
CA PHE A 199 13.13 6.32 14.22
C PHE A 199 13.23 4.81 14.45
N ALA A 200 12.57 3.96 13.66
CA ALA A 200 12.65 2.53 13.87
C ALA A 200 14.07 2.00 13.55
N LYS A 201 14.72 1.42 14.56
CA LYS A 201 16.02 0.78 14.39
C LYS A 201 15.94 -0.37 13.42
N PRO A 202 16.95 -0.59 12.56
CA PRO A 202 17.01 -1.81 11.75
C PRO A 202 16.96 -3.03 12.66
N ARG A 203 15.92 -3.86 12.51
CA ARG A 203 15.87 -5.15 13.22
C ARG A 203 17.01 -6.01 12.70
N LYS A 204 17.89 -6.47 13.60
CA LYS A 204 18.76 -7.60 13.33
C LYS A 204 17.86 -8.85 13.34
N LYS A 205 17.18 -9.15 12.23
CA LYS A 205 16.55 -10.47 12.07
C LYS A 205 17.70 -11.47 11.98
N LYS A 206 17.82 -12.37 12.95
CA LYS A 206 18.34 -13.69 12.65
C LYS A 206 17.35 -14.32 11.67
N PRO A 207 17.79 -14.86 10.54
CA PRO A 207 16.89 -15.65 9.69
C PRO A 207 16.26 -16.71 10.62
N THR A 208 14.94 -16.75 10.68
CA THR A 208 14.24 -17.85 11.34
C THR A 208 14.57 -19.08 10.49
N PRO A 209 15.25 -20.09 11.02
CA PRO A 209 15.50 -21.31 10.26
C PRO A 209 14.13 -21.91 9.95
N LEU A 210 13.81 -22.05 8.67
CA LEU A 210 12.71 -22.91 8.23
C LEU A 210 13.00 -24.31 8.82
N PRO A 211 11.99 -25.00 9.39
CA PRO A 211 12.18 -26.40 9.75
C PRO A 211 12.60 -27.13 8.47
N ALA A 212 13.79 -27.71 8.49
CA ALA A 212 14.27 -28.53 7.40
C ALA A 212 13.34 -29.73 7.24
N SER A 213 12.45 -29.69 6.24
CA SER A 213 11.90 -30.90 5.70
C SER A 213 13.02 -31.51 4.84
N GLU A 214 13.69 -32.47 5.40
CA GLU A 214 14.53 -33.41 4.63
C GLU A 214 13.66 -34.03 3.54
N THR A 215 13.99 -33.75 2.31
CA THR A 215 13.57 -34.33 1.03
C THR A 215 12.94 -33.33 0.06
N LEU A 216 13.67 -32.29 -0.28
CA LEU A 216 13.61 -31.73 -1.62
C LEU A 216 15.04 -31.51 -2.07
N SER A 217 15.45 -32.24 -3.09
CA SER A 217 16.76 -32.15 -3.73
C SER A 217 17.11 -30.66 -3.98
N ARG A 218 18.28 -30.27 -3.47
CA ARG A 218 18.92 -29.01 -3.73
C ARG A 218 19.02 -28.81 -5.26
N ILE A 219 18.16 -27.97 -5.80
CA ILE A 219 18.45 -27.26 -7.02
C ILE A 219 19.03 -25.95 -6.52
N ASP A 220 20.35 -25.84 -6.51
CA ASP A 220 20.99 -24.55 -6.30
C ASP A 220 20.56 -23.61 -7.42
N PRO A 221 20.04 -22.42 -7.10
CA PRO A 221 19.77 -21.43 -8.12
C PRO A 221 21.09 -21.07 -8.82
N PRO A 222 21.09 -20.83 -10.13
CA PRO A 222 22.30 -20.43 -10.83
C PRO A 222 22.90 -19.19 -10.18
N PRO A 223 24.25 -19.09 -10.08
CA PRO A 223 24.90 -17.95 -9.47
C PRO A 223 24.55 -16.69 -10.27
N LEU A 224 23.87 -15.73 -9.64
CA LEU A 224 23.68 -14.37 -10.16
C LEU A 224 25.08 -13.70 -10.16
N GLU A 225 25.76 -13.78 -11.28
CA GLU A 225 26.94 -12.95 -11.55
C GLU A 225 26.45 -11.52 -11.80
N THR A 226 26.65 -10.69 -10.84
CA THR A 226 27.05 -9.27 -10.76
C THR A 226 26.57 -8.69 -9.42
N ALA A 227 27.26 -9.07 -8.35
CA ALA A 227 27.07 -8.42 -7.07
C ALA A 227 27.66 -7.01 -7.13
N HIS A 228 26.82 -5.98 -7.11
CA HIS A 228 27.24 -4.68 -6.63
C HIS A 228 27.80 -4.83 -5.21
N LYS A 229 29.04 -4.39 -5.00
CA LYS A 229 29.85 -4.60 -3.77
C LYS A 229 29.26 -3.96 -2.50
N THR A 230 28.13 -3.31 -2.54
CA THR A 230 27.41 -2.77 -1.39
C THR A 230 25.97 -3.23 -1.42
N PRO A 231 25.46 -3.94 -0.38
CA PRO A 231 24.07 -4.36 -0.36
C PRO A 231 23.17 -3.12 -0.38
N TRP A 232 22.24 -3.07 -1.35
CA TRP A 232 21.23 -2.02 -1.42
C TRP A 232 20.42 -1.98 -0.12
N ARG A 233 20.44 -0.84 0.57
CA ARG A 233 19.73 -0.62 1.82
C ARG A 233 19.01 0.72 1.74
N ALA A 234 17.69 0.69 1.92
CA ALA A 234 16.91 1.88 2.12
C ALA A 234 16.88 2.23 3.61
N ALA A 235 17.06 3.52 3.94
CA ALA A 235 16.71 4.03 5.27
C ALA A 235 15.18 3.97 5.42
N GLY A 236 14.67 3.86 6.65
CA GLY A 236 13.23 3.75 6.88
C GLY A 236 12.40 4.88 6.27
N SER A 237 12.99 6.07 6.21
CA SER A 237 12.36 7.28 5.63
C SER A 237 12.46 7.40 4.11
N ASP A 238 13.26 6.57 3.43
CA ASP A 238 13.43 6.71 1.99
C ASP A 238 12.14 6.41 1.24
N LEU A 239 11.89 7.20 0.21
CA LEU A 239 10.85 6.96 -0.77
C LEU A 239 11.38 5.97 -1.80
N LEU A 240 10.58 4.98 -2.11
CA LEU A 240 10.90 3.94 -3.08
C LEU A 240 9.84 3.99 -4.18
N LEU A 241 10.24 4.51 -5.34
CA LEU A 241 9.35 4.72 -6.48
C LEU A 241 9.51 3.56 -7.46
N PRO A 242 8.42 2.86 -7.85
CA PRO A 242 8.49 1.82 -8.88
C PRO A 242 9.03 2.35 -10.21
N THR A 243 10.03 1.66 -10.76
CA THR A 243 10.60 1.91 -12.10
C THR A 243 10.07 0.92 -13.14
N VAL A 244 9.24 0.01 -12.70
CA VAL A 244 8.47 -0.94 -13.52
C VAL A 244 7.00 -0.82 -13.15
N ASP A 245 6.11 -1.48 -13.89
CA ASP A 245 4.69 -1.55 -13.54
C ASP A 245 4.45 -2.30 -12.23
N LEU A 246 3.34 -2.00 -11.56
CA LEU A 246 3.03 -2.57 -10.23
C LEU A 246 2.85 -4.10 -10.25
N GLY A 247 2.45 -4.67 -11.37
CA GLY A 247 2.38 -6.12 -11.54
C GLY A 247 3.75 -6.77 -11.48
N ALA A 248 4.75 -6.14 -12.09
CA ALA A 248 6.14 -6.59 -12.09
C ALA A 248 6.85 -6.36 -10.74
N VAL A 249 6.44 -5.37 -9.96
CA VAL A 249 7.02 -5.11 -8.61
C VAL A 249 6.87 -6.30 -7.69
N PHE A 250 5.71 -7.00 -7.70
CA PHE A 250 5.48 -8.14 -6.82
C PHE A 250 4.43 -9.15 -7.32
N PRO A 251 3.22 -8.76 -7.74
CA PRO A 251 2.11 -9.69 -7.95
C PRO A 251 2.39 -10.80 -8.97
N HIS A 252 3.03 -10.49 -10.10
CA HIS A 252 3.32 -11.46 -11.14
C HIS A 252 4.36 -12.50 -10.67
N ALA A 253 5.45 -12.05 -10.07
CA ALA A 253 6.48 -12.92 -9.51
C ALA A 253 5.93 -13.78 -8.35
N ALA A 254 5.06 -13.22 -7.51
CA ALA A 254 4.40 -13.95 -6.43
C ALA A 254 3.53 -15.09 -6.97
N ALA A 255 2.75 -14.84 -8.02
CA ALA A 255 1.91 -15.87 -8.63
C ALA A 255 2.73 -16.96 -9.34
N ALA A 256 3.84 -16.60 -10.00
CA ALA A 256 4.79 -17.53 -10.60
C ALA A 256 5.41 -18.41 -9.51
N TRP A 257 5.97 -17.81 -8.47
CA TRP A 257 6.56 -18.51 -7.33
C TRP A 257 5.58 -19.50 -6.69
N LEU A 258 4.32 -19.09 -6.47
CA LEU A 258 3.28 -19.94 -5.90
C LEU A 258 3.04 -21.20 -6.76
N LYS A 259 2.95 -21.03 -8.09
CA LYS A 259 2.77 -22.15 -9.02
C LYS A 259 3.97 -23.10 -9.00
N GLU A 260 5.18 -22.57 -9.02
CA GLU A 260 6.44 -23.36 -8.92
C GLU A 260 6.53 -24.16 -7.63
N HIS A 261 5.93 -23.66 -6.54
CA HIS A 261 5.89 -24.33 -5.24
C HIS A 261 4.60 -25.15 -5.00
N GLY A 262 3.89 -25.49 -6.08
CA GLY A 262 2.78 -26.45 -6.05
C GLY A 262 1.44 -25.86 -5.59
N ALA A 263 1.29 -24.54 -5.52
CA ALA A 263 -0.01 -23.90 -5.30
C ALA A 263 -0.78 -23.74 -6.61
N SER A 264 -2.11 -23.79 -6.54
CA SER A 264 -2.99 -23.50 -7.66
C SER A 264 -3.44 -22.03 -7.61
N VAL A 265 -3.29 -21.29 -8.70
CA VAL A 265 -3.75 -19.88 -8.83
C VAL A 265 -4.71 -19.76 -9.98
N HIS A 266 -5.97 -19.41 -9.67
CA HIS A 266 -7.06 -19.31 -10.64
C HIS A 266 -7.51 -17.85 -10.76
N LEU A 267 -7.31 -17.25 -11.94
CA LEU A 267 -7.78 -15.92 -12.29
C LEU A 267 -9.13 -15.97 -13.00
N GLY A 268 -9.93 -14.91 -12.90
CA GLY A 268 -11.26 -14.84 -13.49
C GLY A 268 -12.28 -15.72 -12.77
N ARG A 269 -11.94 -16.26 -11.60
CA ARG A 269 -12.80 -17.12 -10.79
C ARG A 269 -13.24 -16.39 -9.53
N ARG A 270 -14.48 -15.94 -9.54
CA ARG A 270 -15.11 -15.34 -8.35
C ARG A 270 -15.55 -16.45 -7.41
N ALA A 271 -14.94 -16.51 -6.23
CA ALA A 271 -15.31 -17.47 -5.20
C ALA A 271 -16.72 -17.16 -4.63
N ALA A 272 -17.52 -18.18 -4.43
CA ALA A 272 -18.71 -18.08 -3.61
C ALA A 272 -18.37 -17.84 -2.14
N CYS A 273 -19.36 -17.43 -1.34
CA CYS A 273 -19.17 -17.31 0.10
C CYS A 273 -18.79 -18.66 0.71
N PRO A 274 -17.79 -18.72 1.61
CA PRO A 274 -17.41 -19.96 2.26
C PRO A 274 -18.54 -20.44 3.18
N GLN A 275 -18.97 -21.68 3.00
CA GLN A 275 -19.99 -22.33 3.80
C GLN A 275 -19.37 -23.41 4.67
N TRP A 276 -19.82 -23.52 5.91
CA TRP A 276 -19.38 -24.59 6.80
C TRP A 276 -20.27 -25.83 6.64
N SER A 277 -19.71 -26.97 6.27
CA SER A 277 -20.44 -28.23 6.13
C SER A 277 -19.50 -29.43 6.33
N GLY A 278 -19.94 -30.44 7.03
CA GLY A 278 -19.18 -31.68 7.22
C GLY A 278 -17.82 -31.50 7.90
N GLY A 279 -17.66 -30.50 8.75
CA GLY A 279 -16.39 -30.25 9.46
C GLY A 279 -15.35 -29.48 8.63
N GLN A 280 -15.71 -28.99 7.44
CA GLN A 280 -14.82 -28.24 6.53
C GLN A 280 -15.52 -27.03 5.93
N TRP A 281 -14.71 -26.10 5.40
CA TRP A 281 -15.17 -24.98 4.61
C TRP A 281 -15.40 -25.42 3.15
N GLN A 282 -16.57 -25.13 2.61
CA GLN A 282 -16.93 -25.40 1.22
C GLN A 282 -16.91 -24.11 0.41
N ILE A 283 -16.18 -24.08 -0.71
CA ILE A 283 -16.16 -22.98 -1.67
C ILE A 283 -16.29 -23.59 -3.06
N ASP A 284 -17.30 -23.20 -3.81
CA ASP A 284 -17.57 -23.67 -5.19
C ASP A 284 -17.58 -25.20 -5.31
N GLY A 285 -18.06 -25.92 -4.28
CA GLY A 285 -18.11 -27.40 -4.25
C GLY A 285 -16.80 -28.07 -3.83
N GLU A 286 -15.73 -27.31 -3.57
CA GLU A 286 -14.47 -27.83 -3.07
C GLU A 286 -14.35 -27.65 -1.55
N SER A 287 -13.76 -28.66 -0.86
CA SER A 287 -13.57 -28.67 0.60
C SER A 287 -12.19 -28.17 0.99
N PHE A 288 -12.13 -27.31 2.00
CA PHE A 288 -10.91 -26.75 2.55
C PHE A 288 -10.89 -26.85 4.09
N ASP A 289 -9.73 -27.13 4.67
CA ASP A 289 -9.60 -27.13 6.12
C ASP A 289 -9.60 -25.71 6.69
N ARG A 290 -9.09 -24.75 5.91
CA ARG A 290 -8.90 -23.36 6.30
C ARG A 290 -9.18 -22.44 5.11
N VAL A 291 -9.69 -21.23 5.42
CA VAL A 291 -9.92 -20.18 4.42
C VAL A 291 -9.30 -18.87 4.88
N ILE A 292 -8.61 -18.19 3.97
CA ILE A 292 -8.14 -16.81 4.13
C ILE A 292 -8.90 -15.93 3.14
N TRP A 293 -9.78 -15.07 3.67
CA TRP A 293 -10.56 -14.15 2.86
C TRP A 293 -9.81 -12.84 2.69
N ALA A 294 -9.18 -12.65 1.53
CA ALA A 294 -8.25 -11.55 1.22
C ALA A 294 -8.86 -10.49 0.29
N THR A 295 -10.18 -10.38 0.26
CA THR A 295 -10.87 -9.39 -0.57
C THR A 295 -10.94 -8.04 0.13
N ALA A 296 -11.28 -6.98 -0.64
CA ALA A 296 -11.64 -5.70 -0.07
C ALA A 296 -12.82 -5.83 0.91
N PRO A 297 -12.90 -4.97 1.94
CA PRO A 297 -13.89 -5.12 3.03
C PRO A 297 -15.34 -5.18 2.55
N GLN A 298 -15.71 -4.39 1.53
CA GLN A 298 -17.07 -4.39 0.98
C GLN A 298 -17.47 -5.74 0.37
N HIS A 299 -16.55 -6.42 -0.30
CA HIS A 299 -16.80 -7.76 -0.85
C HIS A 299 -16.90 -8.82 0.24
N ALA A 300 -16.08 -8.69 1.29
CA ALA A 300 -16.19 -9.55 2.47
C ALA A 300 -17.54 -9.33 3.19
N VAL A 301 -17.95 -8.07 3.35
CA VAL A 301 -19.24 -7.70 3.95
C VAL A 301 -20.39 -8.29 3.14
N GLN A 302 -20.35 -8.18 1.81
CA GLN A 302 -21.36 -8.75 0.94
C GLN A 302 -21.44 -10.28 1.13
N ALA A 303 -20.33 -10.98 0.91
CA ALA A 303 -20.29 -12.45 0.99
C ALA A 303 -20.77 -12.97 2.35
N PHE A 304 -20.26 -12.43 3.44
CA PHE A 304 -20.62 -12.89 4.79
C PHE A 304 -22.05 -12.49 5.18
N SER A 305 -22.60 -11.38 4.66
CA SER A 305 -23.99 -11.00 4.90
C SER A 305 -24.98 -11.93 4.17
N GLU A 306 -24.62 -12.37 2.96
CA GLU A 306 -25.42 -13.34 2.18
C GLU A 306 -25.45 -14.71 2.86
N TYR A 307 -24.33 -15.14 3.45
CA TYR A 307 -24.27 -16.44 4.14
C TYR A 307 -24.87 -16.40 5.55
N LEU A 308 -24.91 -15.27 6.22
CA LEU A 308 -25.34 -15.16 7.62
C LEU A 308 -26.67 -15.84 7.95
N PRO A 309 -27.74 -15.74 7.13
CA PRO A 309 -29.01 -16.42 7.40
C PRO A 309 -28.93 -17.96 7.31
N LEU A 310 -27.96 -18.49 6.60
CA LEU A 310 -27.76 -19.94 6.37
C LEU A 310 -26.73 -20.54 7.32
N ALA A 311 -25.97 -19.70 8.05
CA ALA A 311 -24.92 -20.15 8.91
C ALA A 311 -25.45 -20.83 10.19
N PRO A 312 -24.77 -21.89 10.67
CA PRO A 312 -25.04 -22.44 11.99
C PRO A 312 -25.03 -21.33 13.06
N LYS A 313 -25.90 -21.45 14.08
CA LYS A 313 -26.12 -20.38 15.06
C LYS A 313 -24.84 -19.81 15.67
N ASN A 314 -23.92 -20.67 16.06
CA ASN A 314 -22.65 -20.25 16.67
C ASN A 314 -21.75 -19.53 15.66
N LEU A 315 -21.69 -20.00 14.40
CA LEU A 315 -20.95 -19.34 13.33
C LEU A 315 -21.59 -17.99 12.99
N GLY A 316 -22.92 -17.91 12.97
CA GLY A 316 -23.66 -16.67 12.76
C GLY A 316 -23.28 -15.56 13.74
N LEU A 317 -23.07 -15.90 15.03
CA LEU A 317 -22.60 -14.93 16.04
C LEU A 317 -21.20 -14.37 15.73
N HIS A 318 -20.27 -15.20 15.25
CA HIS A 318 -18.94 -14.76 14.82
C HIS A 318 -19.02 -13.84 13.61
N LEU A 319 -19.82 -14.21 12.60
CA LEU A 319 -20.04 -13.38 11.41
C LEU A 319 -20.67 -12.04 11.76
N GLN A 320 -21.68 -11.99 12.64
CA GLN A 320 -22.31 -10.73 13.10
C GLN A 320 -21.30 -9.83 13.81
N ARG A 321 -20.47 -10.39 14.71
CA ARG A 321 -19.42 -9.65 15.41
C ARG A 321 -18.40 -9.04 14.45
N TRP A 322 -18.04 -9.76 13.40
CA TRP A 322 -17.11 -9.29 12.38
C TRP A 322 -17.75 -8.24 11.45
N LEU A 323 -18.98 -8.50 11.01
CA LEU A 323 -19.71 -7.64 10.08
C LEU A 323 -20.00 -6.25 10.65
N ARG A 324 -20.27 -6.14 11.96
CA ARG A 324 -20.64 -4.87 12.59
C ARG A 324 -19.60 -3.76 12.37
N PRO A 325 -18.31 -3.90 12.73
CA PRO A 325 -17.30 -2.90 12.46
C PRO A 325 -16.96 -2.80 10.96
N ALA A 326 -17.02 -3.90 10.19
CA ALA A 326 -16.72 -3.88 8.77
C ALA A 326 -17.73 -3.04 7.97
N LYS A 327 -19.03 -3.14 8.27
CA LYS A 327 -20.11 -2.31 7.66
C LYS A 327 -20.01 -0.83 8.02
N ALA A 328 -19.40 -0.50 9.15
CA ALA A 328 -19.23 0.88 9.61
C ALA A 328 -18.04 1.60 8.94
N MET A 329 -17.18 0.87 8.22
CA MET A 329 -16.02 1.47 7.54
C MET A 329 -16.46 2.44 6.45
N ARG A 330 -15.74 3.55 6.33
CA ARG A 330 -15.87 4.55 5.26
C ARG A 330 -14.65 4.47 4.36
N TYR A 331 -14.80 4.93 3.13
CA TYR A 331 -13.74 4.83 2.12
C TYR A 331 -13.42 6.20 1.56
N GLN A 332 -12.20 6.33 1.05
CA GLN A 332 -11.71 7.49 0.32
C GLN A 332 -11.27 7.04 -1.06
N SER A 333 -11.53 7.89 -2.04
CA SER A 333 -11.04 7.71 -3.40
C SER A 333 -9.64 8.26 -3.58
N ILE A 334 -8.97 7.78 -4.63
CA ILE A 334 -7.76 8.38 -5.20
C ILE A 334 -7.98 8.47 -6.70
N ALA A 335 -7.61 9.61 -7.27
CA ALA A 335 -7.57 9.76 -8.71
C ALA A 335 -6.13 9.96 -9.17
N THR A 336 -5.80 9.44 -10.35
CA THR A 336 -4.55 9.67 -11.05
C THR A 336 -4.86 10.10 -12.46
N VAL A 337 -4.43 11.31 -12.82
CA VAL A 337 -4.52 11.84 -14.19
C VAL A 337 -3.17 11.62 -14.85
N TYR A 338 -3.12 10.74 -15.84
CA TYR A 338 -1.98 10.59 -16.71
C TYR A 338 -2.07 11.61 -17.85
N ALA A 339 -1.02 12.37 -18.04
CA ALA A 339 -0.92 13.39 -19.08
C ALA A 339 0.46 13.33 -19.75
N HIS A 340 0.56 13.86 -20.95
CA HIS A 340 1.78 13.85 -21.75
C HIS A 340 2.03 15.22 -22.37
N ALA A 341 3.29 15.66 -22.37
CA ALA A 341 3.80 16.72 -23.19
C ALA A 341 5.15 16.30 -23.79
N PRO A 342 5.38 16.45 -25.09
CA PRO A 342 6.63 16.04 -25.74
C PRO A 342 7.84 16.74 -25.10
N GLY A 343 8.85 15.98 -24.70
CA GLY A 343 10.08 16.54 -24.12
C GLY A 343 9.96 17.07 -22.69
N LEU A 344 8.81 16.99 -22.06
CA LEU A 344 8.67 17.35 -20.65
C LEU A 344 9.55 16.44 -19.80
N GLU A 345 10.43 17.05 -19.01
CA GLU A 345 11.25 16.39 -18.00
C GLU A 345 11.24 17.27 -16.74
N LEU A 346 10.70 16.72 -15.65
CA LEU A 346 10.70 17.42 -14.37
C LEU A 346 12.11 17.40 -13.76
N PRO A 347 12.47 18.38 -12.90
CA PRO A 347 13.79 18.41 -12.27
C PRO A 347 14.02 17.24 -11.29
N ARG A 348 12.97 16.48 -11.01
CA ARG A 348 12.97 15.31 -10.12
C ARG A 348 11.88 14.33 -10.52
N PRO A 349 12.04 13.03 -10.21
CA PRO A 349 11.00 12.03 -10.48
C PRO A 349 9.66 12.29 -9.79
N MET A 350 9.66 13.12 -8.74
CA MET A 350 8.46 13.51 -7.99
C MET A 350 8.57 14.96 -7.52
N LEU A 351 7.51 15.73 -7.74
CA LEU A 351 7.31 17.07 -7.18
C LEU A 351 6.01 17.11 -6.39
N ALA A 352 6.01 17.85 -5.28
CA ALA A 352 4.78 18.26 -4.62
C ALA A 352 4.15 19.43 -5.38
N LEU A 353 2.82 19.47 -5.39
CA LEU A 353 2.03 20.57 -5.95
C LEU A 353 1.30 21.28 -4.81
N ARG A 354 1.13 22.60 -4.95
CA ARG A 354 0.29 23.40 -4.06
C ARG A 354 -1.16 23.01 -4.28
N SER A 355 -1.75 22.30 -3.33
CA SER A 355 -3.11 21.80 -3.47
C SER A 355 -4.14 22.66 -2.73
N SER A 356 -5.30 22.80 -3.34
CA SER A 356 -6.46 23.49 -2.79
C SER A 356 -7.76 22.82 -3.29
N PRO A 357 -8.94 23.23 -2.83
CA PRO A 357 -10.19 22.72 -3.39
C PRO A 357 -10.36 22.96 -4.90
N LEU A 358 -9.73 24.01 -5.44
CA LEU A 358 -9.75 24.37 -6.87
C LEU A 358 -8.51 23.86 -7.64
N ALA A 359 -7.52 23.31 -6.95
CA ALA A 359 -6.27 22.80 -7.49
C ALA A 359 -5.92 21.51 -6.75
N PRO A 360 -6.64 20.39 -6.98
CA PRO A 360 -6.69 19.26 -6.04
C PRO A 360 -5.49 18.30 -6.09
N ALA A 361 -4.61 18.36 -7.10
CA ALA A 361 -3.47 17.48 -7.20
C ALA A 361 -2.40 17.83 -6.15
N GLN A 362 -1.88 16.80 -5.45
CA GLN A 362 -0.83 16.97 -4.46
C GLN A 362 0.55 16.65 -4.99
N PHE A 363 0.65 15.80 -6.02
CA PHE A 363 1.93 15.33 -6.55
C PHE A 363 1.89 15.19 -8.07
N ALA A 364 3.03 15.52 -8.69
CA ALA A 364 3.37 15.18 -10.06
C ALA A 364 4.53 14.17 -10.05
N PHE A 365 4.38 13.09 -10.81
CA PHE A 365 5.42 12.08 -11.01
C PHE A 365 5.84 12.07 -12.47
N ASP A 366 7.12 12.23 -12.73
CA ASP A 366 7.71 12.07 -14.05
C ASP A 366 7.90 10.58 -14.35
N ARG A 367 7.01 10.02 -15.17
CA ARG A 367 7.06 8.61 -15.52
C ARG A 367 8.24 8.29 -16.43
N GLY A 368 8.75 9.25 -17.19
CA GLY A 368 9.95 9.10 -18.00
C GLY A 368 11.18 8.77 -17.14
N GLN A 369 11.36 9.47 -16.01
CA GLN A 369 12.42 9.18 -15.05
C GLN A 369 12.18 7.88 -14.24
N LEU A 370 10.98 7.32 -14.32
CA LEU A 370 10.58 6.09 -13.64
C LEU A 370 10.40 4.90 -14.60
N GLY A 371 11.14 4.89 -15.71
CA GLY A 371 11.15 3.79 -16.66
C GLY A 371 9.98 3.75 -17.65
N GLY A 372 9.10 4.76 -17.62
CA GLY A 372 8.04 4.95 -18.60
C GLY A 372 8.49 5.79 -19.80
N PRO A 373 7.57 6.10 -20.73
CA PRO A 373 7.85 6.97 -21.87
C PRO A 373 8.23 8.39 -21.43
N PRO A 374 9.20 9.04 -22.10
CA PRO A 374 9.52 10.45 -21.88
C PRO A 374 8.29 11.35 -22.06
N GLY A 375 8.17 12.39 -21.26
CA GLY A 375 7.05 13.35 -21.32
C GLY A 375 5.75 12.87 -20.67
N LEU A 376 5.67 11.61 -20.24
CA LEU A 376 4.51 11.09 -19.52
C LEU A 376 4.62 11.46 -18.03
N ILE A 377 3.59 12.11 -17.51
CA ILE A 377 3.46 12.42 -16.07
C ILE A 377 2.21 11.80 -15.47
N ALA A 378 2.26 11.52 -14.17
CA ALA A 378 1.12 11.10 -13.39
C ALA A 378 0.82 12.13 -12.28
N LEU A 379 -0.36 12.73 -12.33
CA LEU A 379 -0.84 13.73 -11.37
C LEU A 379 -1.78 13.04 -10.37
N VAL A 380 -1.46 13.09 -9.10
CA VAL A 380 -2.17 12.33 -8.07
C VAL A 380 -3.04 13.23 -7.21
N VAL A 381 -4.31 12.86 -7.09
CA VAL A 381 -5.30 13.49 -6.23
C VAL A 381 -5.74 12.49 -5.17
N SER A 382 -5.27 12.67 -3.94
CA SER A 382 -5.67 11.88 -2.78
C SER A 382 -6.87 12.53 -2.09
N ALA A 383 -7.81 11.70 -1.63
CA ALA A 383 -9.02 12.12 -0.94
C ALA A 383 -9.75 13.30 -1.66
N PRO A 384 -9.97 13.20 -2.99
CA PRO A 384 -10.65 14.25 -3.74
C PRO A 384 -12.03 14.54 -3.14
N GLN A 385 -12.37 15.82 -3.11
CA GLN A 385 -13.69 16.28 -2.62
C GLN A 385 -14.51 16.78 -3.81
N GLY A 386 -15.79 16.42 -3.84
CA GLY A 386 -16.71 16.83 -4.90
C GLY A 386 -16.86 15.81 -6.04
N GLU A 387 -17.42 16.27 -7.15
CA GLU A 387 -17.69 15.44 -8.32
C GLU A 387 -16.44 15.28 -9.19
N PHE A 388 -16.32 14.12 -9.85
CA PHE A 388 -15.16 13.78 -10.70
C PHE A 388 -15.31 14.28 -12.14
N GLU A 389 -16.44 14.88 -12.50
CA GLU A 389 -16.79 15.22 -13.89
C GLU A 389 -15.79 16.21 -14.52
N HIS A 390 -15.29 17.17 -13.73
CA HIS A 390 -14.32 18.17 -14.21
C HIS A 390 -12.92 17.97 -13.63
N LEU A 391 -12.67 16.85 -12.94
CA LEU A 391 -11.42 16.63 -12.24
C LEU A 391 -10.21 16.67 -13.18
N GLU A 392 -10.32 16.04 -14.34
CA GLU A 392 -9.22 15.99 -15.33
C GLU A 392 -8.81 17.40 -15.77
N SER A 393 -9.77 18.21 -16.23
CA SER A 393 -9.49 19.56 -16.72
C SER A 393 -8.92 20.48 -15.63
N VAL A 394 -9.41 20.35 -14.40
CA VAL A 394 -8.93 21.14 -13.26
C VAL A 394 -7.50 20.72 -12.87
N VAL A 395 -7.20 19.43 -12.87
CA VAL A 395 -5.87 18.90 -12.57
C VAL A 395 -4.85 19.26 -13.64
N LEU A 396 -5.25 19.23 -14.93
CA LEU A 396 -4.38 19.66 -16.03
C LEU A 396 -4.08 21.16 -15.95
N ALA A 397 -5.10 21.99 -15.72
CA ALA A 397 -4.90 23.44 -15.57
C ALA A 397 -3.97 23.76 -14.38
N GLN A 398 -4.15 23.09 -13.23
CA GLN A 398 -3.25 23.23 -12.09
C GLN A 398 -1.81 22.84 -12.45
N ALA A 399 -1.63 21.70 -13.16
CA ALA A 399 -0.32 21.23 -13.54
C ALA A 399 0.35 22.16 -14.56
N GLU A 400 -0.38 22.66 -15.55
CA GLU A 400 0.12 23.63 -16.52
C GLU A 400 0.58 24.93 -15.86
N GLU A 401 -0.14 25.41 -14.86
CA GLU A 401 0.25 26.60 -14.08
C GLU A 401 1.50 26.34 -13.23
N GLN A 402 1.51 25.26 -12.46
CA GLN A 402 2.58 25.02 -11.47
C GLN A 402 3.84 24.38 -12.07
N LEU A 403 3.76 23.82 -13.29
CA LEU A 403 4.88 23.22 -14.00
C LEU A 403 5.28 24.03 -15.25
N GLU A 404 4.86 25.29 -15.37
CA GLU A 404 5.07 26.16 -16.51
C GLU A 404 6.56 26.22 -16.91
N ASP A 405 7.48 26.33 -15.95
CA ASP A 405 8.92 26.42 -16.17
C ASP A 405 9.52 25.22 -16.94
N TRP A 406 8.85 24.06 -16.92
CA TRP A 406 9.31 22.82 -17.58
C TRP A 406 8.48 22.46 -18.82
N LEU A 407 7.36 23.11 -19.04
CA LEU A 407 6.49 22.84 -20.19
C LEU A 407 6.93 23.54 -21.46
N ASP A 408 7.83 24.52 -21.36
CA ASP A 408 8.35 25.31 -22.52
C ASP A 408 7.20 25.82 -23.42
N GLY A 409 6.14 26.36 -22.84
CA GLY A 409 4.96 26.85 -23.54
C GLY A 409 4.03 25.77 -24.11
N GLN A 410 4.28 24.50 -23.87
CA GLN A 410 3.43 23.40 -24.29
C GLN A 410 2.23 23.22 -23.38
N ARG A 411 1.20 22.53 -23.87
CA ARG A 411 0.04 22.07 -23.12
C ARG A 411 0.14 20.60 -22.80
N LEU A 412 -0.46 20.22 -21.70
CA LEU A 412 -0.60 18.82 -21.29
C LEU A 412 -1.78 18.18 -22.04
N SER A 413 -1.50 17.07 -22.74
CA SER A 413 -2.54 16.23 -23.32
C SER A 413 -2.97 15.15 -22.33
N ALA A 414 -4.25 15.06 -22.01
CA ALA A 414 -4.77 13.96 -21.19
C ALA A 414 -4.57 12.63 -21.92
N ILE A 415 -4.03 11.65 -21.21
CA ILE A 415 -3.91 10.27 -21.69
C ILE A 415 -5.02 9.42 -21.07
N ARG A 416 -5.15 9.48 -19.74
CA ARG A 416 -6.14 8.71 -19.02
C ARG A 416 -6.34 9.23 -17.60
N THR A 417 -7.59 9.29 -17.19
CA THR A 417 -7.96 9.51 -15.78
C THR A 417 -8.43 8.22 -15.16
N VAL A 418 -7.76 7.79 -14.10
CA VAL A 418 -8.08 6.59 -13.31
C VAL A 418 -8.62 7.02 -11.97
N VAL A 419 -9.83 6.61 -11.63
CA VAL A 419 -10.45 6.88 -10.32
C VAL A 419 -10.72 5.56 -9.59
N GLU A 420 -9.96 5.30 -8.55
CA GLU A 420 -10.26 4.20 -7.62
C GLU A 420 -11.18 4.75 -6.50
N LYS A 421 -12.48 4.49 -6.62
CA LYS A 421 -13.50 5.08 -5.71
C LYS A 421 -13.36 4.61 -4.26
N GLN A 422 -12.83 3.41 -4.06
CA GLN A 422 -12.61 2.81 -2.74
C GLN A 422 -11.14 2.44 -2.56
N ALA A 423 -10.25 3.39 -2.87
CA ALA A 423 -8.81 3.19 -2.86
C ALA A 423 -8.31 2.77 -1.47
N THR A 424 -8.78 3.46 -0.43
CA THR A 424 -8.41 3.20 0.96
C THR A 424 -9.64 3.28 1.87
N PHE A 425 -9.57 2.64 3.04
CA PHE A 425 -10.49 3.02 4.10
C PHE A 425 -10.10 4.39 4.66
N SER A 426 -11.08 5.17 5.12
CA SER A 426 -10.83 6.43 5.82
C SER A 426 -10.16 6.15 7.17
N CYS A 427 -8.90 6.54 7.30
CA CYS A 427 -8.08 6.29 8.50
C CYS A 427 -8.40 7.33 9.60
N ALA A 428 -9.69 7.43 9.97
CA ALA A 428 -10.17 8.43 10.92
C ALA A 428 -9.79 8.07 12.38
N ALA A 429 -9.73 9.10 13.23
CA ALA A 429 -9.70 8.91 14.66
C ALA A 429 -10.92 8.09 15.12
N ARG A 430 -10.76 7.28 16.16
CA ARG A 430 -11.80 6.36 16.71
C ARG A 430 -12.22 5.22 15.78
N LEU A 431 -11.55 4.99 14.65
CA LEU A 431 -11.92 3.91 13.74
C LEU A 431 -11.79 2.55 14.45
N VAL A 432 -12.90 1.83 14.52
CA VAL A 432 -12.92 0.43 14.95
C VAL A 432 -12.83 -0.45 13.72
N ARG A 433 -11.75 -1.22 13.62
CA ARG A 433 -11.54 -2.18 12.53
C ARG A 433 -11.98 -3.59 12.95
N PRO A 434 -12.51 -4.39 12.03
CA PRO A 434 -12.86 -5.78 12.33
C PRO A 434 -11.63 -6.58 12.78
N PRO A 435 -11.80 -7.67 13.53
CA PRO A 435 -10.72 -8.58 13.86
C PRO A 435 -10.26 -9.37 12.63
N GLN A 436 -9.03 -9.86 12.64
CA GLN A 436 -8.51 -10.68 11.57
C GLN A 436 -9.20 -12.07 11.52
N GLN A 437 -9.46 -12.66 12.67
CA GLN A 437 -10.25 -13.88 12.75
C GLN A 437 -11.73 -13.55 12.57
N VAL A 438 -12.32 -14.11 11.50
CA VAL A 438 -13.77 -14.00 11.23
C VAL A 438 -14.51 -15.06 12.03
N ALA A 439 -14.03 -16.29 11.93
CA ALA A 439 -14.52 -17.46 12.66
C ALA A 439 -13.39 -18.51 12.75
N PRO A 440 -13.50 -19.54 13.59
CA PRO A 440 -12.55 -20.64 13.61
C PRO A 440 -12.35 -21.26 12.22
N GLY A 441 -11.09 -21.30 11.77
CA GLY A 441 -10.73 -21.76 10.43
C GLY A 441 -11.00 -20.79 9.28
N LEU A 442 -11.60 -19.63 9.57
CA LEU A 442 -11.83 -18.55 8.60
C LEU A 442 -11.15 -17.26 9.07
N MET A 443 -10.12 -16.86 8.37
CA MET A 443 -9.37 -15.63 8.60
C MET A 443 -9.71 -14.60 7.50
N ALA A 444 -9.64 -13.33 7.83
CA ALA A 444 -9.61 -12.26 6.82
C ALA A 444 -8.25 -11.60 6.81
N CYS A 445 -7.79 -11.12 5.65
CA CYS A 445 -6.62 -10.27 5.56
C CYS A 445 -6.82 -9.12 4.57
N GLY A 446 -6.07 -8.05 4.75
CA GLY A 446 -6.13 -6.83 3.96
C GLY A 446 -5.52 -5.67 4.73
N ASP A 447 -5.23 -4.58 4.01
CA ASP A 447 -4.71 -3.33 4.57
C ASP A 447 -5.54 -2.81 5.75
N TYR A 448 -6.84 -3.03 5.72
CA TYR A 448 -7.79 -2.57 6.75
C TYR A 448 -7.73 -3.36 8.07
N LEU A 449 -7.02 -4.47 8.13
CA LEU A 449 -6.95 -5.33 9.32
C LEU A 449 -5.66 -5.14 10.13
N TYR A 450 -4.59 -4.63 9.55
CA TYR A 450 -3.35 -4.37 10.28
C TYR A 450 -3.43 -3.02 11.02
N LYS A 451 -3.87 -3.05 12.27
CA LYS A 451 -4.25 -1.87 13.07
C LYS A 451 -3.21 -0.75 13.20
N PRO A 452 -1.89 -1.02 13.36
CA PRO A 452 -0.92 0.07 13.51
C PRO A 452 -0.73 0.92 12.26
N TYR A 453 -1.12 0.41 11.07
CA TYR A 453 -0.87 1.08 9.79
C TYR A 453 -2.15 1.60 9.13
N PRO A 454 -2.04 2.65 8.29
CA PRO A 454 -3.10 3.05 7.37
C PRO A 454 -3.23 2.04 6.21
N ALA A 455 -4.03 2.36 5.21
CA ALA A 455 -4.17 1.57 3.99
C ALA A 455 -2.88 1.65 3.15
N THR A 456 -1.96 0.73 3.40
CA THR A 456 -0.65 0.65 2.72
C THR A 456 -0.36 -0.75 2.22
N LEU A 457 0.57 -0.88 1.26
CA LEU A 457 1.05 -2.17 0.78
C LEU A 457 1.67 -2.98 1.93
N GLU A 458 2.46 -2.34 2.79
CA GLU A 458 3.05 -2.99 3.96
C GLU A 458 1.99 -3.48 4.96
N GLY A 459 0.94 -2.69 5.20
CA GLY A 459 -0.18 -3.10 6.04
C GLY A 459 -0.92 -4.31 5.46
N ALA A 460 -1.10 -4.34 4.14
CA ALA A 460 -1.71 -5.46 3.42
C ALA A 460 -0.85 -6.73 3.53
N VAL A 461 0.45 -6.62 3.24
CA VAL A 461 1.41 -7.74 3.31
C VAL A 461 1.48 -8.30 4.74
N ARG A 462 1.67 -7.44 5.74
CA ARG A 462 1.71 -7.87 7.15
C ARG A 462 0.42 -8.55 7.60
N SER A 463 -0.72 -8.04 7.17
CA SER A 463 -2.01 -8.67 7.46
C SER A 463 -2.11 -10.07 6.84
N GLY A 464 -1.63 -10.24 5.60
CA GLY A 464 -1.56 -11.55 4.94
C GLY A 464 -0.68 -12.55 5.68
N ILE A 465 0.54 -12.11 6.06
CA ILE A 465 1.49 -12.93 6.84
C ILE A 465 0.85 -13.39 8.17
N MET A 466 0.25 -12.46 8.91
CA MET A 466 -0.40 -12.77 10.18
C MET A 466 -1.56 -13.75 10.01
N ALA A 467 -2.35 -13.62 8.94
CA ALA A 467 -3.45 -14.55 8.67
C ALA A 467 -2.93 -15.97 8.41
N ALA A 468 -1.84 -16.12 7.65
CA ALA A 468 -1.23 -17.42 7.41
C ALA A 468 -0.64 -18.03 8.69
N LEU A 469 0.05 -17.24 9.52
CA LEU A 469 0.62 -17.71 10.78
C LEU A 469 -0.47 -18.16 11.78
N ALA A 470 -1.60 -17.46 11.84
CA ALA A 470 -2.71 -17.81 12.71
C ALA A 470 -3.43 -19.12 12.31
N LEU A 471 -3.25 -19.61 11.09
CA LEU A 471 -3.77 -20.93 10.69
C LEU A 471 -3.14 -22.07 11.50
N VAL A 472 -1.91 -21.90 11.95
CA VAL A 472 -1.13 -22.91 12.68
C VAL A 472 -1.62 -23.02 14.13
N GLU A 473 -2.11 -21.93 14.72
CA GLU A 473 -2.50 -21.86 16.14
C GLU A 473 -3.89 -22.42 16.43
N THR A 474 -4.73 -22.67 15.42
CA THR A 474 -6.14 -23.10 15.61
C THR A 474 -6.33 -24.61 15.47
N GLU A 475 -5.40 -25.44 15.95
CA GLU A 475 -5.60 -26.89 15.99
C GLU A 475 -6.69 -27.28 16.99
N GLY A 476 -7.68 -28.06 16.54
CA GLY A 476 -8.66 -28.76 17.40
C GLY A 476 -10.05 -28.17 17.53
N PHE A 477 -10.41 -27.11 16.77
CA PHE A 477 -11.76 -26.58 16.83
C PHE A 477 -12.73 -27.34 15.90
N VAL A 478 -13.79 -27.89 16.47
CA VAL A 478 -14.91 -28.52 15.75
C VAL A 478 -16.18 -27.75 16.12
N TRP A 479 -16.88 -27.20 15.11
CA TRP A 479 -18.22 -26.69 15.35
C TRP A 479 -19.12 -27.86 15.72
N LYS A 480 -19.70 -27.84 16.92
CA LYS A 480 -20.80 -28.72 17.24
C LYS A 480 -22.06 -28.07 16.68
N ASP A 481 -22.80 -28.81 15.87
CA ASP A 481 -24.09 -28.43 15.30
C ASP A 481 -25.08 -27.98 16.37
#